data_dcdbfa79aa724ab367741acac3900767
#
_entry.id   dcdbfa79aa724ab367741acac3900767
#
_cell.length_a   1.000
_cell.length_b   1.000
_cell.length_c   1.000
_cell.angle_alpha   90.00
_cell.angle_beta   90.00
_cell.angle_gamma   90.00
#
_symmetry.space_group_name_H-M   'P 1'
#
loop_
_entity.id
_entity.type
_entity.pdbx_description
1 polymer ?
#
loop_
_entity_poly.entity_id
_entity_poly.type
_entity_poly.pdbx_seq_one_letter_code
_entity_poly.pdbx_strand_id
1 'polypeptide(L)'
;LYNEGNLSIIQNVGYPNPNRSHFRSTEIWETGSDSDTFQREGWLGRFLDNACSGSPTEDSDPAAVHVSDMIPQSYLSIKSHPLFGMKAYGKFDRSDDPADLAYEKLLQAKHIDGNATYLQQTMMNTLVTERRVERIIAKYKALGNYPNTKLAQSLKRVAALVHANMETRVYYVSQTGYDTHANQLNNHQRLLSELSAAMSAFQGDLNAHGKDDQVLTMTFSEFGRRPAENGSGGTDHGTAAPLFVMGSKVKGGLLGSAPDLGISEKEDLEYATDFRGIYSSVIDKWLEADSSQILGEKFDHVPFI
;
A
#
# COMPACT_ATOMS: atom_id res chain seq x y z
N LEU A 1 4.26 2.14 -19.84
CA LEU A 1 4.96 2.65 -18.64
C LEU A 1 6.47 2.44 -18.70
N TYR A 2 6.93 1.19 -18.93
CA TYR A 2 8.37 0.89 -18.97
C TYR A 2 9.07 1.63 -20.13
N ASN A 3 8.55 1.52 -21.34
CA ASN A 3 9.11 2.21 -22.53
C ASN A 3 8.99 3.74 -22.48
N GLU A 4 8.14 4.26 -21.62
CA GLU A 4 7.94 5.70 -21.39
C GLU A 4 8.84 6.24 -20.28
N GLY A 5 9.62 5.37 -19.63
CA GLY A 5 10.51 5.75 -18.53
C GLY A 5 9.81 5.98 -17.17
N ASN A 6 8.53 5.63 -17.03
CA ASN A 6 7.71 5.86 -15.85
C ASN A 6 7.62 4.65 -14.91
N LEU A 7 8.38 3.59 -15.18
CA LEU A 7 8.41 2.36 -14.38
C LEU A 7 9.84 1.91 -14.14
N SER A 8 10.22 1.81 -12.87
CA SER A 8 11.43 1.14 -12.42
C SER A 8 11.10 -0.26 -11.91
N ILE A 9 11.85 -1.25 -12.36
CA ILE A 9 11.77 -2.63 -11.90
C ILE A 9 13.04 -2.91 -11.11
N ILE A 10 12.91 -2.98 -9.79
CA ILE A 10 14.03 -3.28 -8.90
C ILE A 10 14.08 -4.80 -8.74
N GLN A 11 15.16 -5.41 -9.18
CA GLN A 11 15.32 -6.85 -9.20
C GLN A 11 15.90 -7.36 -7.89
N ASN A 12 15.63 -8.63 -7.57
CA ASN A 12 16.23 -9.34 -6.44
C ASN A 12 16.09 -8.60 -5.11
N VAL A 13 14.90 -8.09 -4.82
CA VAL A 13 14.62 -7.39 -3.57
C VAL A 13 14.28 -8.39 -2.47
N GLY A 14 14.91 -8.23 -1.33
CA GLY A 14 14.71 -9.06 -0.15
C GLY A 14 15.30 -8.40 1.09
N TYR A 15 15.73 -9.21 2.07
CA TYR A 15 16.32 -8.74 3.33
C TYR A 15 17.16 -9.84 3.98
N PRO A 16 18.09 -9.49 4.91
CA PRO A 16 18.90 -10.47 5.63
C PRO A 16 18.08 -11.46 6.46
N ASN A 17 18.51 -12.72 6.51
CA ASN A 17 17.86 -13.79 7.28
C ASN A 17 16.35 -13.91 6.95
N PRO A 18 15.97 -14.12 5.69
CA PRO A 18 14.59 -14.01 5.24
C PRO A 18 13.68 -15.05 5.89
N ASN A 19 12.46 -14.64 6.22
CA ASN A 19 11.41 -15.51 6.72
C ASN A 19 10.40 -15.83 5.60
N ARG A 20 9.93 -17.08 5.54
CA ARG A 20 8.97 -17.54 4.53
C ARG A 20 7.58 -17.83 5.10
N SER A 21 7.32 -17.41 6.34
CA SER A 21 5.98 -17.39 6.90
C SER A 21 5.25 -16.12 6.47
N HIS A 22 4.06 -16.23 5.94
CA HIS A 22 3.22 -15.08 5.58
C HIS A 22 3.14 -14.06 6.72
N PHE A 23 2.81 -14.51 7.93
CA PHE A 23 2.63 -13.60 9.08
C PHE A 23 3.91 -12.82 9.40
N ARG A 24 5.03 -13.53 9.56
CA ARG A 24 6.28 -12.88 9.98
C ARG A 24 6.87 -12.03 8.86
N SER A 25 6.85 -12.51 7.63
CA SER A 25 7.40 -11.76 6.51
C SER A 25 6.57 -10.51 6.20
N THR A 26 5.24 -10.59 6.23
CA THR A 26 4.37 -9.41 6.11
C THR A 26 4.69 -8.38 7.20
N GLU A 27 4.83 -8.83 8.48
CA GLU A 27 5.22 -7.95 9.57
C GLU A 27 6.55 -7.23 9.29
N ILE A 28 7.59 -7.95 8.85
CA ILE A 28 8.90 -7.37 8.51
C ILE A 28 8.78 -6.28 7.44
N TRP A 29 8.06 -6.55 6.35
CA TRP A 29 7.85 -5.56 5.29
C TRP A 29 7.00 -4.38 5.73
N GLU A 30 5.95 -4.61 6.50
CA GLU A 30 5.05 -3.53 6.95
C GLU A 30 5.65 -2.69 8.09
N THR A 31 6.59 -3.24 8.85
CA THR A 31 7.30 -2.48 9.89
C THR A 31 8.64 -1.93 9.43
N GLY A 32 9.26 -2.48 8.39
CA GLY A 32 10.63 -2.14 8.00
C GLY A 32 11.68 -2.65 8.98
N SER A 33 11.34 -3.64 9.83
CA SER A 33 12.24 -4.17 10.88
C SER A 33 13.19 -5.22 10.34
N ASP A 34 14.18 -5.56 11.14
CA ASP A 34 14.98 -6.77 10.96
C ASP A 34 14.17 -8.04 11.20
N SER A 35 14.65 -9.16 10.65
CA SER A 35 13.94 -10.43 10.71
C SER A 35 13.84 -11.03 12.13
N ASP A 36 14.73 -10.64 13.04
CA ASP A 36 14.78 -11.07 14.46
C ASP A 36 14.15 -10.04 15.42
N THR A 37 13.73 -8.89 14.92
CA THR A 37 13.16 -7.79 15.71
C THR A 37 11.64 -7.70 15.51
N PHE A 38 10.88 -7.80 16.62
CA PHE A 38 9.44 -7.60 16.60
C PHE A 38 9.11 -6.14 16.88
N GLN A 39 8.41 -5.51 15.93
CA GLN A 39 8.00 -4.12 16.04
C GLN A 39 6.48 -4.00 15.85
N ARG A 40 5.84 -3.19 16.71
CA ARG A 40 4.38 -3.00 16.66
C ARG A 40 3.98 -1.96 15.63
N GLU A 41 4.74 -0.85 15.60
CA GLU A 41 4.46 0.27 14.71
C GLU A 41 4.95 -0.02 13.31
N GLY A 42 4.09 0.28 12.33
CA GLY A 42 4.44 0.24 10.92
C GLY A 42 5.35 1.40 10.50
N TRP A 43 6.13 1.23 9.46
CA TRP A 43 7.01 2.29 8.97
C TRP A 43 6.24 3.54 8.50
N LEU A 44 5.06 3.38 7.91
CA LEU A 44 4.18 4.48 7.53
C LEU A 44 3.55 5.14 8.75
N GLY A 45 3.21 4.37 9.79
CA GLY A 45 2.73 4.91 11.07
C GLY A 45 3.79 5.79 11.72
N ARG A 46 5.05 5.33 11.77
CA ARG A 46 6.17 6.15 12.26
C ARG A 46 6.43 7.38 11.40
N PHE A 47 6.27 7.27 10.07
CA PHE A 47 6.32 8.43 9.20
C PHE A 47 5.24 9.46 9.58
N LEU A 48 3.99 9.04 9.74
CA LEU A 48 2.89 9.94 10.13
C LEU A 48 3.15 10.57 11.51
N ASP A 49 3.68 9.81 12.48
CA ASP A 49 4.06 10.31 13.80
C ASP A 49 5.08 11.45 13.75
N ASN A 50 5.99 11.42 12.78
CA ASN A 50 7.05 12.41 12.60
C ASN A 50 6.62 13.58 11.68
N ALA A 51 5.84 13.30 10.63
CA ALA A 51 5.48 14.29 9.63
C ALA A 51 4.21 15.09 9.98
N CYS A 52 3.31 14.52 10.78
CA CYS A 52 2.04 15.14 11.14
C CYS A 52 2.11 15.75 12.54
N SER A 53 2.59 16.98 12.65
CA SER A 53 2.75 17.72 13.93
C SER A 53 1.50 18.50 14.34
N GLY A 54 0.33 17.87 14.34
CA GLY A 54 -0.92 18.53 14.76
C GLY A 54 -1.99 17.53 15.17
N SER A 55 -2.82 17.90 16.15
CA SER A 55 -4.05 17.15 16.40
C SER A 55 -4.97 17.30 15.19
N PRO A 56 -5.61 16.20 14.70
CA PRO A 56 -6.58 16.28 13.63
C PRO A 56 -7.69 17.28 14.01
N THR A 57 -8.02 18.18 13.11
CA THR A 57 -9.21 19.04 13.25
C THR A 57 -10.42 18.30 12.68
N GLU A 58 -11.63 18.72 13.07
CA GLU A 58 -12.89 18.10 12.60
C GLU A 58 -13.03 18.09 11.07
N ASP A 59 -12.36 19.03 10.38
CA ASP A 59 -12.40 19.18 8.92
C ASP A 59 -11.15 18.61 8.20
N SER A 60 -10.21 17.98 8.91
CA SER A 60 -8.99 17.48 8.28
C SER A 60 -9.26 16.21 7.45
N ASP A 61 -8.60 16.12 6.29
CA ASP A 61 -8.59 14.91 5.49
C ASP A 61 -7.87 13.77 6.24
N PRO A 62 -8.22 12.51 6.00
CA PRO A 62 -7.49 11.39 6.58
C PRO A 62 -6.03 11.41 6.11
N ALA A 63 -5.09 11.27 7.05
CA ALA A 63 -3.67 11.23 6.77
C ALA A 63 -3.28 10.04 5.88
N ALA A 64 -3.99 8.92 6.04
CA ALA A 64 -3.84 7.75 5.21
C ALA A 64 -5.18 7.08 4.91
N VAL A 65 -5.27 6.48 3.71
CA VAL A 65 -6.45 5.75 3.23
C VAL A 65 -6.03 4.34 2.80
N HIS A 66 -6.80 3.32 3.20
CA HIS A 66 -6.61 1.97 2.69
C HIS A 66 -7.86 1.45 1.97
N VAL A 67 -7.65 0.71 0.88
CA VAL A 67 -8.68 -0.02 0.15
C VAL A 67 -8.41 -1.51 0.31
N SER A 68 -8.71 -2.01 1.50
CA SER A 68 -8.46 -3.40 1.94
C SER A 68 -9.47 -3.78 3.01
N ASP A 69 -9.58 -5.09 3.28
CA ASP A 69 -10.53 -5.62 4.27
C ASP A 69 -10.06 -5.41 5.73
N MET A 70 -8.76 -5.15 5.94
CA MET A 70 -8.14 -4.92 7.25
C MET A 70 -7.20 -3.72 7.19
N ILE A 71 -6.99 -3.06 8.32
CA ILE A 71 -5.98 -2.00 8.44
C ILE A 71 -4.60 -2.64 8.29
N PRO A 72 -3.76 -2.17 7.35
CA PRO A 72 -2.38 -2.64 7.22
C PRO A 72 -1.56 -2.33 8.48
N GLN A 73 -0.69 -3.26 8.89
CA GLN A 73 0.19 -3.02 10.03
C GLN A 73 1.13 -1.82 9.77
N SER A 74 1.47 -1.56 8.52
CA SER A 74 2.28 -0.40 8.13
C SER A 74 1.71 0.93 8.61
N TYR A 75 0.38 1.03 8.87
CA TYR A 75 -0.27 2.24 9.38
C TYR A 75 -0.34 2.32 10.91
N LEU A 76 0.01 1.27 11.64
CA LEU A 76 -0.02 1.31 13.10
C LEU A 76 1.03 2.29 13.63
N SER A 77 0.61 3.18 14.53
CA SER A 77 1.40 4.29 15.07
C SER A 77 1.17 4.45 16.57
N ILE A 78 2.08 5.13 17.26
CA ILE A 78 1.94 5.47 18.68
C ILE A 78 0.92 6.60 18.84
N LYS A 79 0.99 7.62 17.98
CA LYS A 79 0.04 8.73 17.98
C LYS A 79 -1.22 8.36 17.19
N SER A 80 -2.34 8.94 17.57
CA SER A 80 -3.58 8.78 16.81
C SER A 80 -3.56 9.65 15.56
N HIS A 81 -3.73 9.03 14.40
CA HIS A 81 -3.89 9.72 13.12
C HIS A 81 -5.25 9.37 12.50
N PRO A 82 -5.89 10.30 11.77
CA PRO A 82 -7.11 10.00 11.05
C PRO A 82 -6.79 9.05 9.89
N LEU A 83 -7.24 7.81 10.02
CA LEU A 83 -7.16 6.77 9.00
C LEU A 83 -8.55 6.51 8.45
N PHE A 84 -8.65 6.24 7.14
CA PHE A 84 -9.91 5.89 6.52
C PHE A 84 -9.78 4.61 5.70
N GLY A 85 -10.68 3.65 5.96
CA GLY A 85 -10.75 2.37 5.26
C GLY A 85 -11.99 2.28 4.37
N MET A 86 -11.83 1.74 3.16
CA MET A 86 -12.94 1.48 2.24
C MET A 86 -12.75 0.19 1.47
N LYS A 87 -13.86 -0.35 0.94
CA LYS A 87 -13.84 -1.51 0.03
C LYS A 87 -13.65 -1.08 -1.42
N ALA A 88 -13.12 -1.97 -2.24
CA ALA A 88 -12.95 -1.75 -3.68
C ALA A 88 -14.28 -1.57 -4.43
N TYR A 89 -15.32 -2.27 -4.01
CA TYR A 89 -16.65 -2.28 -4.60
C TYR A 89 -17.72 -1.89 -3.59
N GLY A 90 -18.90 -1.58 -4.12
CA GLY A 90 -20.07 -1.28 -3.31
C GLY A 90 -20.24 0.22 -3.04
N LYS A 91 -21.42 0.55 -2.59
CA LYS A 91 -21.74 1.83 -2.00
C LYS A 91 -21.36 1.75 -0.53
N PHE A 92 -21.12 2.88 0.09
CA PHE A 92 -21.07 3.00 1.54
C PHE A 92 -22.50 2.95 2.12
N ASP A 93 -23.34 2.03 1.60
CA ASP A 93 -24.73 1.97 1.99
C ASP A 93 -24.85 1.21 3.30
N ARG A 94 -25.24 1.94 4.34
CA ARG A 94 -25.42 1.45 5.69
C ARG A 94 -26.90 1.42 6.13
N SER A 95 -27.83 1.67 5.22
CA SER A 95 -29.23 1.93 5.56
C SER A 95 -29.92 0.83 6.34
N ASP A 96 -29.40 -0.41 6.32
CA ASP A 96 -30.03 -1.57 6.96
C ASP A 96 -29.11 -2.31 7.98
N ASP A 97 -27.92 -1.77 8.30
CA ASP A 97 -27.02 -2.39 9.28
C ASP A 97 -27.46 -2.03 10.72
N PRO A 98 -27.76 -3.01 11.58
CA PRO A 98 -28.08 -2.74 12.99
C PRO A 98 -27.01 -1.96 13.74
N ALA A 99 -25.73 -2.08 13.31
CA ALA A 99 -24.64 -1.28 13.84
C ALA A 99 -24.82 0.21 13.52
N ASP A 100 -25.33 0.56 12.34
CA ASP A 100 -25.55 1.96 11.97
C ASP A 100 -26.71 2.61 12.72
N LEU A 101 -27.76 1.85 13.01
CA LEU A 101 -28.83 2.31 13.89
C LEU A 101 -28.33 2.53 15.34
N ALA A 102 -27.41 1.68 15.80
CA ALA A 102 -26.75 1.87 17.09
C ALA A 102 -25.83 3.10 17.06
N TYR A 103 -25.13 3.33 15.95
CA TYR A 103 -24.30 4.49 15.68
C TYR A 103 -25.12 5.80 15.74
N GLU A 104 -26.24 5.88 15.03
CA GLU A 104 -27.11 7.07 15.05
C GLU A 104 -27.66 7.36 16.44
N LYS A 105 -28.03 6.32 17.20
CA LYS A 105 -28.47 6.49 18.59
C LYS A 105 -27.36 7.02 19.49
N LEU A 106 -26.12 6.57 19.32
CA LEU A 106 -24.95 7.02 20.07
C LEU A 106 -24.62 8.48 19.77
N LEU A 107 -24.76 8.89 18.51
CA LEU A 107 -24.55 10.28 18.07
C LEU A 107 -25.61 11.25 18.63
N GLN A 108 -26.82 10.75 18.89
CA GLN A 108 -27.92 11.56 19.48
C GLN A 108 -27.92 11.56 21.01
N ALA A 109 -27.07 10.74 21.65
CA ALA A 109 -27.00 10.66 23.10
C ALA A 109 -26.50 11.98 23.70
N LYS A 110 -27.29 12.53 24.63
CA LYS A 110 -26.96 13.73 25.40
C LYS A 110 -26.32 13.29 26.73
N HIS A 111 -25.28 14.02 27.15
CA HIS A 111 -24.53 13.76 28.40
C HIS A 111 -23.74 12.44 28.39
N ILE A 112 -22.64 12.44 27.65
CA ILE A 112 -21.66 11.37 27.62
C ILE A 112 -20.36 11.91 28.23
N ASP A 113 -19.82 11.19 29.24
CA ASP A 113 -18.61 11.64 29.94
C ASP A 113 -17.33 11.10 29.27
N GLY A 114 -16.26 11.90 29.29
CA GLY A 114 -14.88 11.52 29.04
C GLY A 114 -14.65 10.70 27.74
N ASN A 115 -14.29 9.42 27.88
CA ASN A 115 -13.97 8.53 26.76
C ASN A 115 -15.12 8.34 25.77
N ALA A 116 -16.36 8.42 26.21
CA ALA A 116 -17.53 8.29 25.36
C ALA A 116 -17.73 9.53 24.47
N THR A 117 -17.41 10.74 24.96
CA THR A 117 -17.39 11.95 24.15
C THR A 117 -16.33 11.86 23.05
N TYR A 118 -15.13 11.36 23.36
CA TYR A 118 -14.07 11.14 22.39
C TYR A 118 -14.51 10.13 21.30
N LEU A 119 -15.12 9.01 21.69
CA LEU A 119 -15.66 8.03 20.74
C LEU A 119 -16.75 8.65 19.87
N GLN A 120 -17.66 9.43 20.44
CA GLN A 120 -18.72 10.13 19.69
C GLN A 120 -18.13 11.08 18.64
N GLN A 121 -17.15 11.89 19.00
CA GLN A 121 -16.47 12.80 18.07
C GLN A 121 -15.73 12.02 16.96
N THR A 122 -14.99 10.96 17.31
CA THR A 122 -14.31 10.10 16.35
C THR A 122 -15.30 9.49 15.35
N MET A 123 -16.46 9.04 15.83
CA MET A 123 -17.52 8.48 15.00
C MET A 123 -18.12 9.53 14.06
N MET A 124 -18.39 10.74 14.56
CA MET A 124 -18.88 11.86 13.75
C MET A 124 -17.90 12.20 12.63
N ASN A 125 -16.62 12.33 12.96
CA ASN A 125 -15.57 12.62 11.98
C ASN A 125 -15.48 11.53 10.91
N THR A 126 -15.61 10.25 11.31
CA THR A 126 -15.65 9.13 10.38
C THR A 126 -16.82 9.25 9.40
N LEU A 127 -18.04 9.56 9.88
CA LEU A 127 -19.22 9.72 9.03
C LEU A 127 -19.12 10.92 8.08
N VAL A 128 -18.56 12.03 8.54
CA VAL A 128 -18.32 13.22 7.71
C VAL A 128 -17.32 12.89 6.60
N THR A 129 -16.23 12.24 6.96
CA THR A 129 -15.21 11.79 5.98
C THR A 129 -15.80 10.81 4.98
N GLU A 130 -16.56 9.82 5.43
CA GLU A 130 -17.23 8.85 4.57
C GLU A 130 -18.14 9.53 3.54
N ARG A 131 -19.04 10.41 3.98
CA ARG A 131 -19.94 11.17 3.08
C ARG A 131 -19.19 12.06 2.11
N ARG A 132 -18.04 12.60 2.51
CA ARG A 132 -17.16 13.38 1.65
C ARG A 132 -16.51 12.49 0.58
N VAL A 133 -15.92 11.38 0.97
CA VAL A 133 -15.30 10.39 0.08
C VAL A 133 -16.33 9.84 -0.92
N GLU A 134 -17.53 9.48 -0.47
CA GLU A 134 -18.62 9.04 -1.36
C GLU A 134 -18.95 10.07 -2.44
N ARG A 135 -19.13 11.32 -2.03
CA ARG A 135 -19.42 12.41 -2.98
C ARG A 135 -18.31 12.61 -4.01
N ILE A 136 -17.05 12.49 -3.58
CA ILE A 136 -15.88 12.58 -4.46
C ILE A 136 -15.92 11.44 -5.48
N ILE A 137 -16.04 10.19 -5.00
CA ILE A 137 -16.06 9.00 -5.86
C ILE A 137 -17.25 9.02 -6.82
N ALA A 138 -18.45 9.41 -6.36
CA ALA A 138 -19.65 9.48 -7.20
C ALA A 138 -19.56 10.53 -8.30
N LYS A 139 -18.85 11.62 -8.09
CA LYS A 139 -18.66 12.70 -9.07
C LYS A 139 -17.46 12.47 -9.99
N TYR A 140 -16.56 11.58 -9.61
CA TYR A 140 -15.33 11.37 -10.36
C TYR A 140 -15.59 10.74 -11.72
N LYS A 141 -15.00 11.32 -12.75
CA LYS A 141 -15.03 10.80 -14.12
C LYS A 141 -13.61 10.38 -14.48
N ALA A 142 -13.34 9.09 -14.40
CA ALA A 142 -12.07 8.55 -14.83
C ALA A 142 -11.88 8.77 -16.35
N LEU A 143 -10.69 9.17 -16.72
CA LEU A 143 -10.23 9.25 -18.11
C LEU A 143 -9.41 8.01 -18.51
N GLY A 144 -8.93 7.26 -17.51
CA GLY A 144 -8.29 5.97 -17.70
C GLY A 144 -9.30 4.83 -17.95
N ASN A 145 -8.90 3.86 -18.76
CA ASN A 145 -9.71 2.67 -19.03
C ASN A 145 -9.43 1.57 -17.98
N TYR A 146 -10.06 1.68 -16.82
CA TYR A 146 -9.89 0.73 -15.74
C TYR A 146 -10.60 -0.60 -16.02
N PRO A 147 -9.89 -1.75 -16.02
CA PRO A 147 -10.54 -3.05 -16.10
C PRO A 147 -11.45 -3.31 -14.90
N ASN A 148 -12.40 -4.23 -15.07
CA ASN A 148 -13.31 -4.60 -13.98
C ASN A 148 -12.68 -5.66 -13.06
N THR A 149 -11.54 -5.31 -12.44
CA THR A 149 -10.86 -6.12 -11.42
C THR A 149 -10.85 -5.39 -10.08
N LYS A 150 -10.72 -6.13 -8.97
CA LYS A 150 -10.72 -5.53 -7.62
C LYS A 150 -9.62 -4.47 -7.50
N LEU A 151 -8.41 -4.78 -7.95
CA LEU A 151 -7.28 -3.84 -7.90
C LEU A 151 -7.55 -2.56 -8.71
N ALA A 152 -8.02 -2.71 -9.96
CA ALA A 152 -8.27 -1.56 -10.83
C ALA A 152 -9.37 -0.64 -10.27
N GLN A 153 -10.44 -1.21 -9.70
CA GLN A 153 -11.48 -0.42 -9.06
C GLN A 153 -11.01 0.25 -7.76
N SER A 154 -10.12 -0.39 -7.01
CA SER A 154 -9.45 0.23 -5.86
C SER A 154 -8.60 1.42 -6.28
N LEU A 155 -7.75 1.27 -7.29
CA LEU A 155 -6.92 2.34 -7.83
C LEU A 155 -7.74 3.49 -8.42
N LYS A 156 -8.88 3.19 -9.08
CA LYS A 156 -9.81 4.21 -9.55
C LYS A 156 -10.38 5.06 -8.41
N ARG A 157 -10.69 4.46 -7.26
CA ARG A 157 -11.13 5.20 -6.07
C ARG A 157 -10.00 6.09 -5.52
N VAL A 158 -8.78 5.57 -5.48
CA VAL A 158 -7.59 6.38 -5.10
C VAL A 158 -7.42 7.56 -6.06
N ALA A 159 -7.51 7.34 -7.39
CA ALA A 159 -7.42 8.41 -8.38
C ALA A 159 -8.47 9.51 -8.15
N ALA A 160 -9.69 9.13 -7.76
CA ALA A 160 -10.75 10.08 -7.44
C ALA A 160 -10.37 10.99 -6.24
N LEU A 161 -9.76 10.42 -5.20
CA LEU A 161 -9.35 11.16 -4.00
C LEU A 161 -8.16 12.08 -4.31
N VAL A 162 -7.18 11.60 -5.06
CA VAL A 162 -6.04 12.41 -5.53
C VAL A 162 -6.53 13.57 -6.41
N HIS A 163 -7.43 13.31 -7.36
CA HIS A 163 -8.02 14.35 -8.21
C HIS A 163 -8.77 15.42 -7.41
N ALA A 164 -9.43 15.04 -6.34
CA ALA A 164 -10.13 15.96 -5.44
C ALA A 164 -9.18 16.79 -4.55
N ASN A 165 -7.86 16.62 -4.68
CA ASN A 165 -6.83 17.27 -3.86
C ASN A 165 -7.01 17.03 -2.36
N MET A 166 -7.34 15.80 -1.97
CA MET A 166 -7.32 15.45 -0.55
C MET A 166 -5.88 15.53 -0.02
N GLU A 167 -5.71 16.00 1.20
CA GLU A 167 -4.40 16.13 1.87
C GLU A 167 -3.83 14.78 2.34
N THR A 168 -4.46 13.68 1.94
CA THR A 168 -4.02 12.32 2.24
C THR A 168 -2.63 12.05 1.67
N ARG A 169 -1.71 11.65 2.55
CA ARG A 169 -0.30 11.41 2.21
C ARG A 169 -0.05 10.01 1.67
N VAL A 170 -0.80 9.02 2.14
CA VAL A 170 -0.57 7.61 1.82
C VAL A 170 -1.86 6.90 1.46
N TYR A 171 -1.81 6.13 0.39
CA TYR A 171 -2.87 5.21 -0.04
C TYR A 171 -2.33 3.79 -0.09
N TYR A 172 -3.07 2.85 0.47
CA TYR A 172 -2.72 1.43 0.45
C TYR A 172 -3.81 0.63 -0.26
N VAL A 173 -3.41 -0.18 -1.23
CA VAL A 173 -4.28 -1.12 -1.94
C VAL A 173 -3.63 -2.50 -2.00
N SER A 174 -4.42 -3.57 -2.02
CA SER A 174 -3.90 -4.92 -2.06
C SER A 174 -4.49 -5.74 -3.20
N GLN A 175 -3.67 -6.61 -3.77
CA GLN A 175 -4.07 -7.67 -4.69
C GLN A 175 -3.62 -9.00 -4.10
N THR A 176 -4.54 -9.92 -3.90
CA THR A 176 -4.29 -11.25 -3.34
C THR A 176 -4.20 -12.33 -4.43
N GLY A 177 -3.75 -13.53 -4.07
CA GLY A 177 -3.78 -14.70 -4.94
C GLY A 177 -2.43 -15.14 -5.47
N TYR A 178 -1.33 -14.52 -5.06
CA TYR A 178 0.02 -14.85 -5.50
C TYR A 178 0.65 -16.07 -4.81
N ASP A 179 0.03 -16.57 -3.76
CA ASP A 179 0.49 -17.79 -3.07
C ASP A 179 0.08 -19.05 -3.83
N THR A 180 0.77 -19.31 -4.93
CA THR A 180 0.44 -20.33 -5.92
C THR A 180 1.35 -21.56 -5.81
N HIS A 181 1.04 -22.42 -4.85
CA HIS A 181 1.70 -23.72 -4.69
C HIS A 181 1.26 -24.78 -5.71
N ALA A 182 0.23 -24.48 -6.51
CA ALA A 182 -0.26 -25.35 -7.59
C ALA A 182 -0.80 -24.50 -8.75
N ASN A 183 -0.74 -25.07 -9.98
CA ASN A 183 -1.27 -24.43 -11.19
C ASN A 183 -0.83 -22.96 -11.36
N GLN A 184 0.43 -22.66 -11.03
CA GLN A 184 0.95 -21.30 -10.93
C GLN A 184 0.93 -20.55 -12.27
N LEU A 185 1.33 -21.18 -13.34
CA LEU A 185 1.56 -20.50 -14.63
C LEU A 185 0.37 -19.64 -15.07
N ASN A 186 -0.80 -20.23 -15.19
CA ASN A 186 -2.01 -19.51 -15.60
C ASN A 186 -2.49 -18.49 -14.59
N ASN A 187 -2.37 -18.81 -13.29
CA ASN A 187 -2.76 -17.92 -12.21
C ASN A 187 -1.87 -16.66 -12.15
N HIS A 188 -0.55 -16.83 -12.22
CA HIS A 188 0.38 -15.71 -12.26
C HIS A 188 0.22 -14.87 -13.53
N GLN A 189 0.06 -15.49 -14.70
CA GLN A 189 -0.19 -14.76 -15.94
C GLN A 189 -1.42 -13.86 -15.81
N ARG A 190 -2.53 -14.36 -15.26
CA ARG A 190 -3.74 -13.59 -15.01
C ARG A 190 -3.50 -12.45 -14.04
N LEU A 191 -2.90 -12.75 -12.86
CA LEU A 191 -2.66 -11.75 -11.81
C LEU A 191 -1.71 -10.63 -12.26
N LEU A 192 -0.62 -10.97 -12.95
CA LEU A 192 0.31 -9.98 -13.47
C LEU A 192 -0.29 -9.16 -14.61
N SER A 193 -1.16 -9.76 -15.44
CA SER A 193 -1.92 -9.03 -16.46
C SER A 193 -2.90 -8.03 -15.82
N GLU A 194 -3.61 -8.44 -14.77
CA GLU A 194 -4.50 -7.58 -14.00
C GLU A 194 -3.72 -6.43 -13.32
N LEU A 195 -2.57 -6.73 -12.69
CA LEU A 195 -1.68 -5.73 -12.09
C LEU A 195 -1.23 -4.71 -13.13
N SER A 196 -0.66 -5.18 -14.24
CA SER A 196 -0.15 -4.32 -15.32
C SER A 196 -1.24 -3.43 -15.90
N ALA A 197 -2.42 -3.98 -16.19
CA ALA A 197 -3.54 -3.21 -16.73
C ALA A 197 -4.08 -2.18 -15.74
N ALA A 198 -4.18 -2.54 -14.45
CA ALA A 198 -4.64 -1.64 -13.41
C ALA A 198 -3.67 -0.48 -13.18
N MET A 199 -2.36 -0.77 -13.09
CA MET A 199 -1.32 0.25 -12.94
C MET A 199 -1.24 1.17 -14.16
N SER A 200 -1.34 0.64 -15.36
CA SER A 200 -1.35 1.45 -16.59
C SER A 200 -2.57 2.37 -16.66
N ALA A 201 -3.74 1.86 -16.30
CA ALA A 201 -4.96 2.68 -16.27
C ALA A 201 -4.86 3.80 -15.23
N PHE A 202 -4.31 3.48 -14.04
CA PHE A 202 -4.13 4.45 -12.96
C PHE A 202 -3.17 5.57 -13.34
N GLN A 203 -1.97 5.22 -13.82
CA GLN A 203 -0.98 6.23 -14.25
C GLN A 203 -1.49 7.08 -15.41
N GLY A 204 -2.15 6.45 -16.39
CA GLY A 204 -2.75 7.17 -17.52
C GLY A 204 -3.85 8.14 -17.09
N ASP A 205 -4.64 7.75 -16.10
CA ASP A 205 -5.70 8.57 -15.53
C ASP A 205 -5.15 9.78 -14.76
N LEU A 206 -4.12 9.56 -13.92
CA LEU A 206 -3.41 10.62 -13.22
C LEU A 206 -2.79 11.62 -14.22
N ASN A 207 -2.13 11.12 -15.25
CA ASN A 207 -1.53 11.95 -16.30
C ASN A 207 -2.61 12.79 -17.03
N ALA A 208 -3.72 12.17 -17.44
CA ALA A 208 -4.82 12.88 -18.11
C ALA A 208 -5.46 13.98 -17.26
N HIS A 209 -5.37 13.86 -15.93
CA HIS A 209 -5.84 14.87 -14.98
C HIS A 209 -4.74 15.82 -14.50
N GLY A 210 -3.49 15.71 -14.99
CA GLY A 210 -2.35 16.51 -14.54
C GLY A 210 -2.00 16.31 -13.07
N LYS A 211 -2.07 15.05 -12.59
CA LYS A 211 -1.79 14.64 -11.20
C LYS A 211 -0.66 13.63 -11.07
N ASP A 212 -0.04 13.26 -12.17
CA ASP A 212 0.99 12.24 -12.26
C ASP A 212 2.29 12.61 -11.52
N ASP A 213 2.58 13.89 -11.38
CA ASP A 213 3.74 14.38 -10.64
C ASP A 213 3.56 14.40 -9.11
N GLN A 214 2.34 14.14 -8.64
CA GLN A 214 1.96 14.15 -7.22
C GLN A 214 1.89 12.73 -6.62
N VAL A 215 2.05 11.68 -7.43
CA VAL A 215 1.87 10.29 -6.99
C VAL A 215 3.07 9.44 -7.34
N LEU A 216 3.63 8.79 -6.33
CA LEU A 216 4.57 7.69 -6.45
C LEU A 216 3.85 6.40 -6.06
N THR A 217 3.86 5.40 -6.93
CA THR A 217 3.30 4.08 -6.65
C THR A 217 4.42 3.07 -6.45
N MET A 218 4.41 2.36 -5.34
CA MET A 218 5.36 1.29 -5.04
C MET A 218 4.60 0.01 -4.71
N THR A 219 5.06 -1.12 -5.23
CA THR A 219 4.56 -2.44 -4.85
C THR A 219 5.49 -3.10 -3.83
N PHE A 220 4.97 -4.02 -3.04
CA PHE A 220 5.77 -4.98 -2.29
C PHE A 220 5.04 -6.32 -2.17
N SER A 221 5.78 -7.37 -1.89
CA SER A 221 5.26 -8.68 -1.53
C SER A 221 6.09 -9.20 -0.36
N GLU A 222 5.47 -9.95 0.53
CA GLU A 222 6.09 -10.43 1.77
C GLU A 222 7.27 -11.37 1.52
N PHE A 223 7.30 -12.07 0.38
CA PHE A 223 8.44 -12.90 -0.08
C PHE A 223 8.36 -13.16 -1.58
N GLY A 224 9.44 -13.72 -2.15
CA GLY A 224 9.49 -14.22 -3.52
C GLY A 224 9.04 -15.67 -3.65
N ARG A 225 9.26 -16.25 -4.83
CA ARG A 225 9.01 -17.66 -5.12
C ARG A 225 10.34 -18.34 -5.46
N ARG A 226 10.47 -19.61 -5.10
CA ARG A 226 11.62 -20.43 -5.52
C ARG A 226 11.66 -20.55 -7.04
N PRO A 227 12.86 -20.62 -7.66
CA PRO A 227 12.98 -20.86 -9.11
C PRO A 227 12.44 -22.24 -9.52
N ALA A 228 12.61 -23.25 -8.68
CA ALA A 228 12.19 -24.61 -8.97
C ALA A 228 10.68 -24.81 -8.88
N GLU A 229 10.11 -25.48 -9.88
CA GLU A 229 8.72 -25.96 -9.83
C GLU A 229 8.58 -27.11 -8.84
N ASN A 230 7.53 -27.08 -8.04
CA ASN A 230 7.18 -28.18 -7.13
C ASN A 230 6.32 -29.26 -7.83
N GLY A 231 6.07 -30.38 -7.15
CA GLY A 231 5.30 -31.49 -7.71
C GLY A 231 3.83 -31.22 -8.03
N SER A 232 3.32 -30.00 -7.76
CA SER A 232 1.92 -29.60 -8.02
C SER A 232 1.80 -28.56 -9.14
N GLY A 233 2.87 -28.29 -9.89
CA GLY A 233 2.87 -27.27 -10.93
C GLY A 233 2.79 -25.84 -10.39
N GLY A 234 3.40 -25.62 -9.24
CA GLY A 234 3.58 -24.33 -8.59
C GLY A 234 5.01 -24.15 -8.09
N THR A 235 5.23 -23.19 -7.21
CA THR A 235 6.52 -22.99 -6.55
C THR A 235 6.29 -22.77 -5.05
N ASP A 236 7.31 -23.07 -4.25
CA ASP A 236 7.31 -22.76 -2.84
C ASP A 236 7.76 -21.32 -2.58
N HIS A 237 7.57 -20.86 -1.33
CA HIS A 237 8.01 -19.54 -0.90
C HIS A 237 9.51 -19.41 -1.04
N GLY A 238 9.97 -18.33 -1.66
CA GLY A 238 11.37 -17.96 -1.82
C GLY A 238 11.73 -16.73 -0.99
N THR A 239 12.84 -16.10 -1.30
CA THR A 239 13.46 -15.07 -0.48
C THR A 239 13.64 -13.72 -1.17
N ALA A 240 13.59 -13.69 -2.49
CA ALA A 240 13.76 -12.47 -3.26
C ALA A 240 12.71 -12.38 -4.39
N ALA A 241 12.27 -11.16 -4.68
CA ALA A 241 11.27 -10.86 -5.69
C ALA A 241 11.57 -9.53 -6.40
N PRO A 242 11.01 -9.27 -7.59
CA PRO A 242 11.02 -7.93 -8.16
C PRO A 242 10.06 -7.01 -7.39
N LEU A 243 10.43 -5.72 -7.29
CA LEU A 243 9.60 -4.64 -6.77
C LEU A 243 9.44 -3.58 -7.86
N PHE A 244 8.23 -3.07 -8.02
CA PHE A 244 7.90 -2.07 -9.02
C PHE A 244 7.70 -0.71 -8.37
N VAL A 245 8.33 0.33 -8.95
CA VAL A 245 8.07 1.73 -8.61
C VAL A 245 7.64 2.48 -9.85
N MET A 246 6.53 3.20 -9.77
CA MET A 246 5.92 3.88 -10.90
C MET A 246 5.57 5.32 -10.55
N GLY A 247 5.73 6.22 -11.52
CA GLY A 247 5.40 7.63 -11.42
C GLY A 247 6.16 8.46 -12.46
N SER A 248 5.70 9.67 -12.75
CA SER A 248 6.36 10.55 -13.74
C SER A 248 7.73 11.06 -13.30
N LYS A 249 8.02 11.04 -12.00
CA LYS A 249 9.33 11.42 -11.43
C LYS A 249 10.28 10.23 -11.22
N VAL A 250 9.84 9.03 -11.57
CA VAL A 250 10.64 7.81 -11.46
C VAL A 250 11.64 7.74 -12.62
N LYS A 251 12.88 7.38 -12.33
CA LYS A 251 13.87 6.99 -13.33
C LYS A 251 13.60 5.54 -13.73
N GLY A 252 12.87 5.36 -14.82
CA GLY A 252 12.47 4.05 -15.30
C GLY A 252 13.66 3.17 -15.74
N GLY A 253 13.42 1.88 -15.77
CA GLY A 253 14.38 0.87 -16.20
C GLY A 253 14.53 -0.29 -15.24
N LEU A 254 15.51 -1.15 -15.49
CA LEU A 254 15.89 -2.25 -14.60
C LEU A 254 16.97 -1.76 -13.63
N LEU A 255 16.76 -1.96 -12.35
CA LEU A 255 17.72 -1.67 -11.28
C LEU A 255 18.04 -2.95 -10.50
N GLY A 256 19.21 -2.95 -9.86
CA GLY A 256 19.71 -4.11 -9.13
C GLY A 256 20.28 -5.18 -10.04
N SER A 257 20.76 -6.27 -9.46
CA SER A 257 21.33 -7.41 -10.18
C SER A 257 20.23 -8.38 -10.63
N ALA A 258 20.36 -8.94 -11.82
CA ALA A 258 19.48 -10.00 -12.27
C ALA A 258 19.60 -11.22 -11.32
N PRO A 259 18.49 -11.93 -11.03
CA PRO A 259 18.54 -13.14 -10.23
C PRO A 259 19.33 -14.24 -10.96
N ASP A 260 20.14 -15.01 -10.21
CA ASP A 260 20.74 -16.23 -10.71
C ASP A 260 19.71 -17.36 -10.70
N LEU A 261 19.19 -17.72 -11.87
CA LEU A 261 18.23 -18.81 -12.03
C LEU A 261 18.91 -20.18 -12.24
N GLY A 262 20.26 -20.22 -12.29
CA GLY A 262 21.05 -21.44 -12.44
C GLY A 262 21.33 -22.18 -11.13
N ILE A 263 20.73 -21.75 -10.03
CA ILE A 263 20.88 -22.39 -8.70
C ILE A 263 20.17 -23.76 -8.64
N SER A 264 20.53 -24.55 -7.66
CA SER A 264 19.90 -25.88 -7.47
C SER A 264 18.44 -25.78 -7.05
N GLU A 265 17.65 -26.82 -7.32
CA GLU A 265 16.21 -26.88 -6.97
C GLU A 265 15.93 -26.67 -5.46
N LYS A 266 16.92 -26.87 -4.60
CA LYS A 266 16.79 -26.74 -3.15
C LYS A 266 17.19 -25.36 -2.61
N GLU A 267 17.82 -24.54 -3.46
CA GLU A 267 18.29 -23.22 -3.07
C GLU A 267 17.24 -22.15 -3.30
N ASP A 268 17.35 -21.07 -2.55
CA ASP A 268 16.56 -19.86 -2.72
C ASP A 268 17.38 -18.79 -3.43
N LEU A 269 16.72 -17.84 -4.11
CA LEU A 269 17.41 -16.69 -4.68
C LEU A 269 18.03 -15.85 -3.56
N GLU A 270 19.30 -15.51 -3.70
CA GLU A 270 19.93 -14.51 -2.85
C GLU A 270 19.39 -13.12 -3.22
N TYR A 271 19.03 -12.33 -2.21
CA TYR A 271 18.66 -10.95 -2.47
C TYR A 271 19.90 -10.11 -2.79
N ALA A 272 19.73 -9.11 -3.64
CA ALA A 272 20.78 -8.16 -4.00
C ALA A 272 20.45 -6.72 -3.55
N THR A 273 19.18 -6.43 -3.35
CA THR A 273 18.69 -5.13 -2.91
C THR A 273 17.88 -5.30 -1.63
N ASP A 274 18.32 -4.65 -0.55
CA ASP A 274 17.54 -4.59 0.68
C ASP A 274 16.33 -3.67 0.48
N PHE A 275 15.11 -4.16 0.78
CA PHE A 275 13.89 -3.38 0.62
C PHE A 275 13.88 -2.10 1.45
N ARG A 276 14.58 -2.06 2.57
CA ARG A 276 14.68 -0.88 3.44
C ARG A 276 15.45 0.27 2.77
N GLY A 277 16.38 -0.03 1.86
CA GLY A 277 17.02 0.97 1.00
C GLY A 277 16.03 1.61 0.01
N ILE A 278 15.03 0.85 -0.46
CA ILE A 278 13.94 1.38 -1.28
C ILE A 278 13.05 2.28 -0.42
N TYR A 279 12.66 1.82 0.78
CA TYR A 279 11.87 2.63 1.73
C TYR A 279 12.61 3.92 2.11
N SER A 280 13.93 3.83 2.41
CA SER A 280 14.77 4.99 2.69
C SER A 280 14.73 6.01 1.55
N SER A 281 14.82 5.54 0.29
CA SER A 281 14.71 6.43 -0.89
C SER A 281 13.35 7.11 -0.98
N VAL A 282 12.26 6.39 -0.73
CA VAL A 282 10.90 6.96 -0.72
C VAL A 282 10.74 7.96 0.42
N ILE A 283 11.19 7.62 1.63
CA ILE A 283 11.04 8.48 2.81
C ILE A 283 11.82 9.78 2.62
N ASP A 284 13.10 9.70 2.26
CA ASP A 284 13.97 10.89 2.19
C ASP A 284 13.68 11.77 0.97
N LYS A 285 13.41 11.17 -0.20
CA LYS A 285 13.33 11.92 -1.47
C LYS A 285 11.92 12.24 -1.93
N TRP A 286 10.94 11.44 -1.52
CA TRP A 286 9.54 11.65 -1.92
C TRP A 286 8.69 12.18 -0.79
N LEU A 287 8.79 11.58 0.40
CA LEU A 287 8.03 12.01 1.58
C LEU A 287 8.69 13.17 2.34
N GLU A 288 9.93 13.51 1.99
CA GLU A 288 10.71 14.61 2.60
C GLU A 288 10.84 14.48 4.14
N ALA A 289 11.12 13.26 4.59
CA ALA A 289 11.28 12.92 6.01
C ALA A 289 12.63 12.23 6.25
N ASP A 290 13.03 12.05 7.51
CA ASP A 290 14.27 11.38 7.88
C ASP A 290 14.07 9.87 7.98
N SER A 291 14.57 9.12 7.00
CA SER A 291 14.46 7.67 6.96
C SER A 291 15.14 6.97 8.13
N SER A 292 16.24 7.53 8.66
CA SER A 292 16.95 6.93 9.76
C SER A 292 16.15 6.95 11.07
N GLN A 293 15.33 7.98 11.27
CA GLN A 293 14.39 8.05 12.40
C GLN A 293 13.19 7.11 12.23
N ILE A 294 12.74 6.93 11.00
CA ILE A 294 11.57 6.12 10.71
C ILE A 294 11.91 4.62 10.70
N LEU A 295 13.04 4.24 10.09
CA LEU A 295 13.48 2.86 9.98
C LEU A 295 14.36 2.38 11.15
N GLY A 296 14.84 3.31 12.00
CA GLY A 296 15.67 3.02 13.14
C GLY A 296 17.17 2.99 12.84
N GLU A 297 17.55 2.91 11.57
CA GLU A 297 18.92 2.97 11.09
C GLU A 297 18.99 3.54 9.66
N LYS A 298 20.19 3.77 9.16
CA LYS A 298 20.44 4.33 7.85
C LYS A 298 20.65 3.23 6.81
N PHE A 299 19.90 3.28 5.73
CA PHE A 299 20.05 2.41 4.56
C PHE A 299 20.48 3.19 3.33
N ASP A 300 21.29 2.56 2.47
CA ASP A 300 21.71 3.16 1.21
C ASP A 300 20.52 3.31 0.25
N HIS A 301 20.45 4.46 -0.40
CA HIS A 301 19.37 4.75 -1.34
C HIS A 301 19.47 3.92 -2.62
N VAL A 302 18.33 3.49 -3.14
CA VAL A 302 18.20 2.93 -4.48
C VAL A 302 17.83 4.05 -5.45
N PRO A 303 18.55 4.24 -6.57
CA PRO A 303 18.48 5.47 -7.37
C PRO A 303 17.35 5.48 -8.41
N PHE A 304 16.12 5.25 -8.01
CA PHE A 304 14.92 5.29 -8.89
C PHE A 304 14.16 6.63 -8.84
N ILE A 305 14.53 7.53 -7.94
CA ILE A 305 14.03 8.92 -7.86
C ILE A 305 15.18 9.89 -7.99
#